data_9b4fb0553fda46c6d80382dea8ef2365
#
_entry.id   9b4fb0553fda46c6d80382dea8ef2365
#
_cell.length_a   1.000
_cell.length_b   1.000
_cell.length_c   1.000
_cell.angle_alpha   90.00
_cell.angle_beta   90.00
_cell.angle_gamma   90.00
#
_symmetry.space_group_name_H-M   'P 1'
#
loop_
_entity.id
_entity.type
_entity.pdbx_description
1 polymer ?
#
loop_
_entity_poly.entity_id
_entity_poly.type
_entity_poly.pdbx_seq_one_letter_code
_entity_poly.pdbx_strand_id
1 'polypeptide(L)'
;MFQINLFTTYYNEENNFRKQELLSCMQKNILNKTISKITIFNEGESLAYLAPTKIKEVFIEKRPTYRDFINYINANSNPGDINII
;
A
#
# COMPACT_ATOMS: atom_id res chain seq x y z
N MET A 1 11.69 -11.05 -15.44
CA MET A 1 11.95 -10.01 -14.43
C MET A 1 10.83 -10.03 -13.40
N PHE A 2 11.17 -10.10 -12.13
CA PHE A 2 10.17 -10.05 -11.07
C PHE A 2 9.92 -8.61 -10.62
N GLN A 3 8.75 -8.38 -10.04
CA GLN A 3 8.38 -7.10 -9.43
C GLN A 3 8.31 -7.25 -7.92
N ILE A 4 8.66 -6.19 -7.21
CA ILE A 4 8.47 -6.13 -5.76
C ILE A 4 7.23 -5.28 -5.50
N ASN A 5 6.21 -5.91 -4.91
CA ASN A 5 4.93 -5.29 -4.59
C ASN A 5 4.83 -5.11 -3.08
N LEU A 6 4.64 -3.88 -2.63
CA LEU A 6 4.40 -3.58 -1.22
C LEU A 6 2.91 -3.47 -0.97
N PHE A 7 2.43 -4.15 0.07
CA PHE A 7 1.04 -4.07 0.53
C PHE A 7 1.02 -3.40 1.89
N THR A 8 0.22 -2.37 2.02
CA THR A 8 0.16 -1.60 3.26
C THR A 8 -1.27 -1.10 3.50
N THR A 9 -1.47 -0.46 4.64
CA THR A 9 -2.74 0.13 5.02
C THR A 9 -2.60 1.64 5.20
N TYR A 10 -3.71 2.34 5.04
CA TYR A 10 -3.80 3.75 5.42
C TYR A 10 -5.18 4.02 6.03
N TYR A 11 -5.20 4.90 7.02
CA TYR A 11 -6.44 5.37 7.65
C TYR A 11 -6.29 6.84 8.03
N ASN A 12 -7.41 7.52 8.26
CA ASN A 12 -7.38 8.91 8.71
C ASN A 12 -6.97 8.96 10.18
N GLU A 13 -5.72 9.34 10.43
CA GLU A 13 -5.18 9.49 11.77
C GLU A 13 -5.49 10.89 12.30
N GLU A 14 -6.11 10.99 13.47
CA GLU A 14 -6.44 12.27 14.10
C GLU A 14 -5.22 12.94 14.72
N ASN A 15 -4.25 12.16 15.18
CA ASN A 15 -3.02 12.69 15.77
C ASN A 15 -2.11 13.19 14.66
N ASN A 16 -1.82 14.48 14.64
CA ASN A 16 -1.03 15.10 13.56
C ASN A 16 0.38 14.53 13.44
N PHE A 17 1.04 14.20 14.54
CA PHE A 17 2.38 13.61 14.50
C PHE A 17 2.36 12.24 13.82
N ARG A 18 1.40 11.39 14.19
CA ARG A 18 1.28 10.06 13.59
C ARG A 18 0.88 10.14 12.14
N LYS A 19 0.01 11.08 11.79
CA LYS A 19 -0.37 11.30 10.40
C LYS A 19 0.84 11.68 9.56
N GLN A 20 1.68 12.57 10.08
CA GLN A 20 2.93 12.98 9.41
C GLN A 20 3.90 11.81 9.26
N GLU A 21 4.03 10.97 10.27
CA GLU A 21 4.87 9.77 10.21
C GLU A 21 4.38 8.81 9.13
N LEU A 22 3.06 8.55 9.07
CA LEU A 22 2.47 7.68 8.06
C LEU A 22 2.74 8.20 6.65
N LEU A 23 2.54 9.49 6.43
CA LEU A 23 2.78 10.11 5.13
C LEU A 23 4.26 10.10 4.75
N SER A 24 5.15 10.34 5.73
CA SER A 24 6.60 10.28 5.50
C SER A 24 7.05 8.89 5.11
N CYS A 25 6.55 7.86 5.80
CA CYS A 25 6.85 6.47 5.45
C CYS A 25 6.35 6.12 4.05
N MET A 26 5.15 6.58 3.71
CA MET A 26 4.59 6.36 2.38
C MET A 26 5.46 7.00 1.30
N GLN A 27 5.92 8.23 1.52
CA GLN A 27 6.79 8.92 0.56
C GLN A 27 8.12 8.19 0.38
N LYS A 28 8.72 7.68 1.46
CA LYS A 28 9.94 6.89 1.37
C LYS A 28 9.74 5.63 0.53
N ASN A 29 8.61 4.96 0.70
CA ASN A 29 8.26 3.79 -0.10
C ASN A 29 8.06 4.14 -1.58
N ILE A 30 7.42 5.27 -1.86
CA ILE A 30 7.22 5.76 -3.23
C ILE A 30 8.57 6.03 -3.91
N LEU A 31 9.50 6.62 -3.19
CA LEU A 31 10.83 6.98 -3.72
C LEU A 31 11.77 5.78 -3.82
N ASN A 32 11.43 4.66 -3.18
CA ASN A 32 12.26 3.47 -3.22
C ASN A 32 12.14 2.78 -4.59
N LYS A 33 13.22 2.84 -5.37
CA LYS A 33 13.24 2.30 -6.73
C LYS A 33 13.12 0.79 -6.79
N THR A 34 13.42 0.10 -5.68
CA THR A 34 13.29 -1.36 -5.59
C THR A 34 11.83 -1.80 -5.54
N ILE A 35 10.94 -0.95 -5.02
CA ILE A 35 9.51 -1.24 -4.95
C ILE A 35 8.86 -0.82 -6.27
N SER A 36 8.29 -1.80 -6.98
CA SER A 36 7.66 -1.57 -8.28
C SER A 36 6.25 -1.03 -8.16
N LYS A 37 5.51 -1.47 -7.13
CA LYS A 37 4.10 -1.13 -6.96
C LYS A 37 3.74 -1.12 -5.48
N ILE A 38 2.88 -0.19 -5.09
CA ILE A 38 2.35 -0.10 -3.74
C ILE A 38 0.83 -0.27 -3.81
N THR A 39 0.31 -1.29 -3.13
CA THR A 39 -1.13 -1.50 -2.99
C THR A 39 -1.54 -1.09 -1.59
N ILE A 40 -2.43 -0.12 -1.49
CA ILE A 40 -2.89 0.43 -0.21
C ILE A 40 -4.32 -0.02 0.05
N PHE A 41 -4.53 -0.72 1.17
CA PHE A 41 -5.86 -0.97 1.69
C PHE A 41 -6.25 0.25 2.52
N ASN A 42 -7.10 1.08 1.95
CA ASN A 42 -7.32 2.45 2.42
C ASN A 42 -8.69 2.58 3.09
N GLU A 43 -8.68 2.93 4.38
CA GLU A 43 -9.87 3.27 5.15
C GLU A 43 -10.14 4.78 5.17
N GLY A 44 -9.27 5.58 4.58
CA GLY A 44 -9.31 7.04 4.69
C GLY A 44 -9.33 7.75 3.34
N GLU A 45 -8.66 8.88 3.28
CA GLU A 45 -8.57 9.70 2.08
C GLU A 45 -7.64 9.07 1.04
N SER A 46 -7.93 9.29 -0.24
CA SER A 46 -7.10 8.79 -1.32
C SER A 46 -5.69 9.37 -1.28
N LEU A 47 -4.70 8.51 -1.47
CA LEU A 47 -3.29 8.89 -1.59
C LEU A 47 -2.74 8.66 -3.00
N ALA A 48 -3.59 8.24 -3.94
CA ALA A 48 -3.14 7.93 -5.30
C ALA A 48 -2.48 9.12 -6.00
N TYR A 49 -2.85 10.34 -5.63
CA TYR A 49 -2.27 11.55 -6.21
C TYR A 49 -0.77 11.68 -5.95
N LEU A 50 -0.24 11.01 -4.91
CA LEU A 50 1.20 11.07 -4.60
C LEU A 50 2.05 10.36 -5.65
N ALA A 51 1.54 9.27 -6.23
CA ALA A 51 2.23 8.53 -7.28
C ALA A 51 1.21 7.73 -8.10
N PRO A 52 0.49 8.36 -9.03
CA PRO A 52 -0.65 7.74 -9.73
C PRO A 52 -0.30 6.46 -10.49
N THR A 53 0.95 6.32 -10.95
CA THR A 53 1.38 5.16 -11.72
C THR A 53 1.91 4.02 -10.85
N LYS A 54 2.23 4.29 -9.59
CA LYS A 54 2.84 3.32 -8.67
C LYS A 54 1.88 2.83 -7.60
N ILE A 55 0.93 3.68 -7.19
CA ILE A 55 -0.01 3.39 -6.12
C ILE A 55 -1.30 2.83 -6.70
N LYS A 56 -1.74 1.70 -6.15
CA LYS A 56 -3.09 1.15 -6.37
C LYS A 56 -3.80 1.15 -5.02
N GLU A 57 -5.01 1.69 -4.98
CA GLU A 57 -5.80 1.74 -3.76
C GLU A 57 -6.95 0.76 -3.80
N VAL A 58 -7.15 0.08 -2.66
CA VAL A 58 -8.34 -0.76 -2.41
C VAL A 58 -9.05 -0.13 -1.23
N PHE A 59 -10.19 0.49 -1.47
CA PHE A 59 -10.97 1.13 -0.42
C PHE A 59 -11.72 0.08 0.38
N ILE A 60 -11.62 0.16 1.70
CA ILE A 60 -12.19 -0.81 2.63
C ILE A 60 -12.91 -0.08 3.75
N GLU A 61 -13.88 -0.76 4.37
CA GLU A 61 -14.66 -0.21 5.49
C GLU A 61 -14.08 -0.60 6.83
N LYS A 62 -13.28 -1.68 6.88
CA LYS A 62 -12.71 -2.23 8.09
C LYS A 62 -11.20 -2.36 7.95
N ARG A 63 -10.49 -2.33 9.08
CA ARG A 63 -9.07 -2.62 9.09
C ARG A 63 -8.82 -4.02 8.51
N PRO A 64 -7.91 -4.18 7.52
CA PRO A 64 -7.66 -5.48 6.92
C PRO A 64 -6.87 -6.39 7.84
N THR A 65 -7.05 -7.70 7.65
CA THR A 65 -6.26 -8.73 8.31
C THR A 65 -5.20 -9.25 7.34
N TYR A 66 -4.24 -10.05 7.86
CA TYR A 66 -3.29 -10.74 6.98
C TYR A 66 -4.00 -11.63 5.95
N ARG A 67 -5.12 -12.24 6.32
CA ARG A 67 -5.91 -13.05 5.39
C ARG A 67 -6.39 -12.22 4.21
N ASP A 68 -6.82 -10.98 4.45
CA ASP A 68 -7.26 -10.08 3.38
C ASP A 68 -6.12 -9.79 2.40
N PHE A 69 -4.92 -9.52 2.90
CA PHE A 69 -3.74 -9.32 2.06
C PHE A 69 -3.40 -10.57 1.26
N ILE A 70 -3.36 -11.73 1.92
CA ILE A 70 -3.03 -13.00 1.28
C ILE A 70 -4.04 -13.36 0.19
N ASN A 71 -5.33 -13.18 0.46
CA ASN A 71 -6.38 -13.43 -0.53
C ASN A 71 -6.22 -12.51 -1.74
N TYR A 72 -5.92 -11.24 -1.51
CA TYR A 72 -5.70 -10.29 -2.59
C TYR A 72 -4.48 -10.67 -3.43
N ILE A 73 -3.38 -11.02 -2.78
CA ILE A 73 -2.16 -11.45 -3.44
C ILE A 73 -2.43 -12.68 -4.31
N ASN A 74 -3.11 -13.69 -3.78
CA ASN A 74 -3.43 -14.90 -4.52
C ASN A 74 -4.28 -14.63 -5.76
N ALA A 75 -5.16 -13.64 -5.69
CA ALA A 75 -6.05 -13.29 -6.80
C ALA A 75 -5.39 -12.42 -7.86
N ASN A 76 -4.38 -11.61 -7.49
CA ASN A 76 -3.89 -10.53 -8.34
C ASN A 76 -2.40 -10.55 -8.64
N SER A 77 -1.59 -11.38 -7.97
CA SER A 77 -0.15 -11.36 -8.23
C SER A 77 0.23 -12.30 -9.37
N ASN A 78 1.33 -11.97 -10.02
CA ASN A 78 1.89 -12.76 -11.10
C ASN A 78 2.94 -13.74 -10.55
N PRO A 79 3.13 -14.90 -11.19
CA PRO A 79 4.22 -15.81 -10.82
C PRO A 79 5.57 -15.11 -10.83
N GLY A 80 6.37 -15.33 -9.80
CA GLY A 80 7.70 -14.75 -9.69
C GLY A 80 7.76 -13.38 -9.03
N ASP A 81 6.63 -12.72 -8.76
CA ASP A 81 6.61 -11.46 -8.04
C ASP A 81 6.93 -11.68 -6.56
N ILE A 82 7.60 -10.69 -5.97
CA ILE A 82 7.86 -10.65 -4.52
C ILE A 82 6.83 -9.75 -3.89
N ASN A 83 6.05 -10.29 -2.95
CA ASN A 83 5.00 -9.54 -2.26
C ASN A 83 5.38 -9.34 -0.79
N ILE A 84 5.42 -8.08 -0.36
CA ILE A 84 5.79 -7.68 1.00
C ILE A 84 4.56 -7.06 1.66
N ILE A 85 4.23 -7.55 2.84
CA ILE A 85 3.11 -7.05 3.64
C ILE A 85 3.62 -6.18 4.80
#